data_219ed1d216d792f109492e70dcf8aa42
#
_entry.id   219ed1d216d792f109492e70dcf8aa42
#
_cell.length_a   1.000
_cell.length_b   1.000
_cell.length_c   1.000
_cell.angle_alpha   90.00
_cell.angle_beta   90.00
_cell.angle_gamma   90.00
#
_symmetry.space_group_name_H-M   'P 1'
#
loop_
_entity.id
_entity.type
_entity.pdbx_description
1 polymer ?
#
loop_
_entity_poly.entity_id
_entity_poly.type
_entity_poly.pdbx_seq_one_letter_code
_entity_poly.pdbx_strand_id
1 'polypeptide(L)'
;MQYNPQVALGTGLPTGAQLKENMSAIQETSATASDANVMAVVQRQRLQDFFFHKVTWLFSMMVLIALMGIIVSLVVNAWPALSKFGLHFVWRVEWDIVNEEFGAAIAIFGTVVSATIALLIAVPLSFGIALFLTETCPVALRRPLGTAIELLAAVPSIIYGMFGLFIFAPLFAEYGQPALQSTLGQMPLVGLLFGGAMNGIGILAAGIVLAFMILPFIAAVMRDVFEIVPPVLRESAYGLGCTTWEVVRHIVLPYTQKGVVGGVMLGLGRALGETMAVTFVIGNSQRITGSLFSPGSSIASTLANEFGEAADVHLSALFALGFLLFIITFVVLALAKLMIARAEKAKGTKT
;
A
#
# COMPACT_ATOMS: atom_id res chain seq x y z
N MET A 1 -65.27 -61.09 50.43
CA MET A 1 -64.37 -60.66 49.40
C MET A 1 -63.00 -60.64 50.00
N GLN A 2 -62.15 -61.60 49.52
CA GLN A 2 -60.87 -61.94 50.16
C GLN A 2 -59.78 -60.96 49.75
N TYR A 3 -59.14 -60.43 50.78
CA TYR A 3 -57.91 -59.62 50.65
C TYR A 3 -56.71 -60.58 50.53
N ASN A 4 -55.97 -60.43 49.46
CA ASN A 4 -54.77 -61.24 49.19
C ASN A 4 -53.50 -60.40 49.46
N PRO A 5 -52.74 -60.67 50.54
CA PRO A 5 -51.53 -59.93 50.90
C PRO A 5 -50.29 -60.74 50.46
N GLN A 6 -49.91 -60.68 49.22
CA GLN A 6 -48.59 -61.10 48.79
C GLN A 6 -48.15 -60.32 47.54
N VAL A 7 -47.74 -59.06 47.70
CA VAL A 7 -46.80 -58.44 46.87
C VAL A 7 -45.57 -58.14 47.72
N ALA A 8 -44.67 -59.08 47.70
CA ALA A 8 -43.39 -58.99 48.40
C ALA A 8 -42.58 -57.84 47.91
N LEU A 9 -42.19 -56.96 48.76
CA LEU A 9 -41.17 -55.92 48.61
C LEU A 9 -39.82 -56.56 48.31
N GLY A 10 -39.44 -56.59 47.07
CA GLY A 10 -38.08 -56.84 46.61
C GLY A 10 -37.27 -55.53 46.59
N THR A 11 -37.11 -54.89 47.74
CA THR A 11 -36.17 -53.76 47.87
C THR A 11 -34.81 -54.29 48.29
N GLY A 12 -34.14 -55.00 47.38
CA GLY A 12 -32.71 -55.19 47.52
C GLY A 12 -32.00 -53.86 47.20
N LEU A 13 -31.62 -53.11 48.24
CA LEU A 13 -30.65 -52.02 48.07
C LEU A 13 -29.41 -52.61 47.43
N PRO A 14 -28.88 -52.00 46.31
CA PRO A 14 -27.72 -52.52 45.63
C PRO A 14 -26.56 -52.55 46.61
N THR A 15 -25.89 -53.69 46.69
CA THR A 15 -24.69 -53.88 47.50
C THR A 15 -23.61 -52.94 47.07
N GLY A 16 -22.77 -52.47 47.99
CA GLY A 16 -21.71 -51.51 47.70
C GLY A 16 -20.78 -51.89 46.54
N ALA A 17 -20.71 -53.19 46.21
CA ALA A 17 -20.01 -53.70 45.04
C ALA A 17 -20.75 -53.35 43.73
N GLN A 18 -22.10 -53.51 43.70
CA GLN A 18 -22.94 -53.17 42.55
C GLN A 18 -23.01 -51.64 42.28
N LEU A 19 -22.95 -50.85 43.36
CA LEU A 19 -22.86 -49.36 43.21
C LEU A 19 -21.53 -48.92 42.64
N LYS A 20 -20.40 -49.55 43.01
CA LYS A 20 -19.08 -49.29 42.40
C LYS A 20 -19.01 -49.68 40.93
N GLU A 21 -19.57 -50.85 40.62
CA GLU A 21 -19.60 -51.39 39.22
C GLU A 21 -20.51 -50.50 38.31
N ASN A 22 -21.67 -50.06 38.80
CA ASN A 22 -22.53 -49.14 38.10
C ASN A 22 -21.89 -47.73 37.95
N MET A 23 -21.16 -47.26 38.95
CA MET A 23 -20.44 -45.98 38.86
C MET A 23 -19.26 -46.06 37.88
N SER A 24 -18.50 -47.14 37.83
CA SER A 24 -17.42 -47.31 36.86
C SER A 24 -17.99 -47.43 35.44
N ALA A 25 -19.08 -48.15 35.23
CA ALA A 25 -19.75 -48.25 33.94
C ALA A 25 -20.30 -46.91 33.44
N ILE A 26 -20.86 -46.08 34.33
CA ILE A 26 -21.32 -44.73 34.02
C ILE A 26 -20.14 -43.82 33.70
N GLN A 27 -19.00 -43.94 34.39
CA GLN A 27 -17.82 -43.16 34.13
C GLN A 27 -17.16 -43.57 32.76
N GLU A 28 -17.08 -44.86 32.48
CA GLU A 28 -16.58 -45.32 31.15
C GLU A 28 -17.51 -44.91 30.02
N THR A 29 -18.83 -45.02 30.21
CA THR A 29 -19.80 -44.57 29.17
C THR A 29 -19.77 -43.05 28.96
N SER A 30 -19.57 -42.28 30.01
CA SER A 30 -19.45 -40.81 29.89
C SER A 30 -18.13 -40.40 29.26
N ALA A 31 -17.01 -41.08 29.51
CA ALA A 31 -15.71 -40.86 28.92
C ALA A 31 -15.74 -41.19 27.41
N THR A 32 -16.31 -42.35 27.05
CA THR A 32 -16.42 -42.76 25.62
C THR A 32 -17.37 -41.84 24.83
N ALA A 33 -18.47 -41.38 25.44
CA ALA A 33 -19.37 -40.41 24.79
C ALA A 33 -18.72 -39.02 24.63
N SER A 34 -17.91 -38.59 25.61
CA SER A 34 -17.12 -37.40 25.53
C SER A 34 -16.09 -37.46 24.39
N ASP A 35 -15.35 -38.56 24.30
CA ASP A 35 -14.32 -38.77 23.27
C ASP A 35 -14.95 -38.84 21.86
N ALA A 36 -16.11 -39.51 21.71
CA ALA A 36 -16.84 -39.57 20.46
C ALA A 36 -17.31 -38.17 19.99
N ASN A 37 -17.80 -37.33 20.92
CA ASN A 37 -18.19 -35.96 20.61
C ASN A 37 -16.98 -35.09 20.24
N VAL A 38 -15.85 -35.23 20.93
CA VAL A 38 -14.60 -34.53 20.61
C VAL A 38 -14.09 -34.95 19.23
N MET A 39 -14.10 -36.26 18.93
CA MET A 39 -13.73 -36.78 17.62
C MET A 39 -14.62 -36.24 16.47
N ALA A 40 -15.93 -36.19 16.70
CA ALA A 40 -16.87 -35.63 15.72
C ALA A 40 -16.64 -34.13 15.48
N VAL A 41 -16.34 -33.35 16.52
CA VAL A 41 -16.00 -31.94 16.42
C VAL A 41 -14.68 -31.76 15.67
N VAL A 42 -13.65 -32.53 16.00
CA VAL A 42 -12.35 -32.49 15.33
C VAL A 42 -12.45 -32.86 13.83
N GLN A 43 -13.26 -33.90 13.52
CA GLN A 43 -13.48 -34.27 12.12
C GLN A 43 -14.21 -33.18 11.33
N ARG A 44 -15.22 -32.56 11.95
CA ARG A 44 -15.94 -31.42 11.34
C ARG A 44 -15.03 -30.21 11.13
N GLN A 45 -14.19 -29.89 12.10
CA GLN A 45 -13.19 -28.84 11.97
C GLN A 45 -12.17 -29.13 10.87
N ARG A 46 -11.65 -30.37 10.79
CA ARG A 46 -10.75 -30.78 9.72
C ARG A 46 -11.39 -30.64 8.32
N LEU A 47 -12.67 -30.97 8.20
CA LEU A 47 -13.38 -30.82 6.93
C LEU A 47 -13.56 -29.35 6.57
N GLN A 48 -13.89 -28.51 7.55
CA GLN A 48 -14.01 -27.06 7.38
C GLN A 48 -12.66 -26.43 7.00
N ASP A 49 -11.58 -26.82 7.68
CA ASP A 49 -10.22 -26.34 7.38
C ASP A 49 -9.77 -26.78 5.97
N PHE A 50 -10.05 -28.03 5.59
CA PHE A 50 -9.75 -28.51 4.24
C PHE A 50 -10.50 -27.71 3.17
N PHE A 51 -11.80 -27.48 3.38
CA PHE A 51 -12.63 -26.71 2.46
C PHE A 51 -12.16 -25.25 2.38
N PHE A 52 -11.93 -24.63 3.54
CA PHE A 52 -11.38 -23.28 3.64
C PHE A 52 -10.03 -23.16 2.91
N HIS A 53 -9.11 -24.11 3.14
CA HIS A 53 -7.82 -24.11 2.46
C HIS A 53 -7.96 -24.24 0.94
N LYS A 54 -8.83 -25.12 0.45
CA LYS A 54 -9.08 -25.30 -0.99
C LYS A 54 -9.72 -24.07 -1.63
N VAL A 55 -10.69 -23.46 -0.95
CA VAL A 55 -11.34 -22.23 -1.41
C VAL A 55 -10.33 -21.08 -1.47
N THR A 56 -9.55 -20.89 -0.41
CA THR A 56 -8.51 -19.86 -0.36
C THR A 56 -7.45 -20.08 -1.45
N TRP A 57 -7.01 -21.33 -1.65
CA TRP A 57 -6.09 -21.68 -2.71
C TRP A 57 -6.66 -21.39 -4.11
N LEU A 58 -7.95 -21.71 -4.34
CA LEU A 58 -8.63 -21.45 -5.60
C LEU A 58 -8.68 -19.93 -5.90
N PHE A 59 -9.08 -19.11 -4.92
CA PHE A 59 -9.09 -17.65 -5.09
C PHE A 59 -7.69 -17.08 -5.32
N SER A 60 -6.68 -17.57 -4.61
CA SER A 60 -5.28 -17.15 -4.82
C SER A 60 -4.81 -17.49 -6.23
N MET A 61 -5.15 -18.68 -6.74
CA MET A 61 -4.82 -19.08 -8.11
C MET A 61 -5.58 -18.25 -9.14
N MET A 62 -6.85 -17.93 -8.89
CA MET A 62 -7.65 -17.09 -9.77
C MET A 62 -7.05 -15.68 -9.91
N VAL A 63 -6.60 -15.07 -8.80
CA VAL A 63 -5.92 -13.77 -8.82
C VAL A 63 -4.60 -13.85 -9.60
N LEU A 64 -3.83 -14.92 -9.41
CA LEU A 64 -2.57 -15.12 -10.13
C LEU A 64 -2.81 -15.29 -11.65
N ILE A 65 -3.81 -16.06 -12.04
CA ILE A 65 -4.19 -16.25 -13.46
C ILE A 65 -4.68 -14.93 -14.06
N ALA A 66 -5.49 -14.15 -13.33
CA ALA A 66 -5.95 -12.86 -13.80
C ALA A 66 -4.78 -11.89 -14.00
N LEU A 67 -3.84 -11.82 -13.06
CA LEU A 67 -2.63 -11.00 -13.18
C LEU A 67 -1.78 -11.41 -14.38
N MET A 68 -1.57 -12.71 -14.57
CA MET A 68 -0.85 -13.25 -15.73
C MET A 68 -1.58 -12.91 -17.04
N GLY A 69 -2.90 -13.02 -17.06
CA GLY A 69 -3.73 -12.64 -18.20
C GLY A 69 -3.58 -11.16 -18.59
N ILE A 70 -3.54 -10.26 -17.59
CA ILE A 70 -3.28 -8.83 -17.81
C ILE A 70 -1.89 -8.62 -18.42
N ILE A 71 -0.85 -9.23 -17.87
CA ILE A 71 0.52 -9.11 -18.40
C ILE A 71 0.61 -9.61 -19.84
N VAL A 72 0.04 -10.79 -20.11
CA VAL A 72 0.02 -11.35 -21.48
C VAL A 72 -0.73 -10.44 -22.44
N SER A 73 -1.89 -9.93 -22.03
CA SER A 73 -2.68 -8.97 -22.82
C SER A 73 -1.90 -7.70 -23.12
N LEU A 74 -1.21 -7.12 -22.12
CA LEU A 74 -0.35 -5.94 -22.33
C LEU A 74 0.76 -6.22 -23.34
N VAL A 75 1.47 -7.35 -23.22
CA VAL A 75 2.55 -7.72 -24.12
C VAL A 75 2.06 -7.94 -25.55
N VAL A 76 0.96 -8.69 -25.72
CA VAL A 76 0.39 -9.00 -27.04
C VAL A 76 -0.06 -7.72 -27.75
N ASN A 77 -0.77 -6.83 -27.05
CA ASN A 77 -1.25 -5.58 -27.63
C ASN A 77 -0.14 -4.52 -27.82
N ALA A 78 0.92 -4.56 -27.02
CA ALA A 78 2.10 -3.71 -27.18
C ALA A 78 3.02 -4.17 -28.33
N TRP A 79 2.90 -5.42 -28.77
CA TRP A 79 3.83 -6.03 -29.72
C TRP A 79 3.99 -5.24 -31.03
N PRO A 80 2.94 -4.72 -31.69
CA PRO A 80 3.06 -3.94 -32.92
C PRO A 80 3.94 -2.69 -32.74
N ALA A 81 3.75 -1.94 -31.64
CA ALA A 81 4.57 -0.76 -31.35
C ALA A 81 6.01 -1.16 -30.99
N LEU A 82 6.20 -2.19 -30.17
CA LEU A 82 7.54 -2.67 -29.79
C LEU A 82 8.31 -3.25 -30.98
N SER A 83 7.64 -3.88 -31.96
CA SER A 83 8.27 -4.37 -33.18
C SER A 83 8.64 -3.23 -34.14
N LYS A 84 7.82 -2.16 -34.22
CA LYS A 84 8.09 -0.97 -35.05
C LYS A 84 9.23 -0.13 -34.50
N PHE A 85 9.23 0.15 -33.19
CA PHE A 85 10.18 1.08 -32.56
C PHE A 85 11.31 0.39 -31.78
N GLY A 86 11.17 -0.88 -31.46
CA GLY A 86 12.16 -1.65 -30.70
C GLY A 86 12.44 -1.06 -29.30
N LEU A 87 13.65 -1.31 -28.80
CA LEU A 87 14.08 -0.74 -27.50
C LEU A 87 14.25 0.78 -27.55
N HIS A 88 14.34 1.37 -28.74
CA HIS A 88 14.46 2.81 -28.90
C HIS A 88 13.24 3.56 -28.42
N PHE A 89 12.07 2.91 -28.38
CA PHE A 89 10.83 3.42 -27.80
C PHE A 89 11.03 3.98 -26.38
N VAL A 90 11.85 3.35 -25.54
CA VAL A 90 12.07 3.75 -24.14
C VAL A 90 12.76 5.12 -24.02
N TRP A 91 13.68 5.43 -24.94
CA TRP A 91 14.54 6.63 -24.90
C TRP A 91 14.08 7.74 -25.83
N ARG A 92 13.18 7.42 -26.76
CA ARG A 92 12.66 8.38 -27.70
C ARG A 92 11.80 9.42 -27.02
N VAL A 93 12.04 10.71 -27.36
CA VAL A 93 11.34 11.85 -26.73
C VAL A 93 10.10 12.26 -27.55
N GLU A 94 10.02 11.87 -28.84
CA GLU A 94 8.93 12.24 -29.73
C GLU A 94 7.64 11.49 -29.38
N TRP A 95 6.53 12.23 -29.34
CA TRP A 95 5.17 11.68 -29.22
C TRP A 95 4.28 12.46 -30.18
N ASP A 96 4.13 11.94 -31.39
CA ASP A 96 3.38 12.57 -32.48
C ASP A 96 2.38 11.60 -33.08
N ILE A 97 1.10 11.90 -32.85
CA ILE A 97 -0.02 11.07 -33.30
C ILE A 97 -0.19 11.16 -34.80
N VAL A 98 0.15 12.33 -35.46
CA VAL A 98 -0.07 12.56 -36.87
C VAL A 98 0.95 11.79 -37.71
N ASN A 99 2.21 11.79 -37.28
CA ASN A 99 3.30 11.09 -37.96
C ASN A 99 3.49 9.65 -37.46
N GLU A 100 2.65 9.20 -36.51
CA GLU A 100 2.74 7.89 -35.84
C GLU A 100 4.13 7.58 -35.26
N GLU A 101 4.76 8.59 -34.68
CA GLU A 101 6.04 8.50 -34.03
C GLU A 101 5.89 8.57 -32.51
N PHE A 102 6.19 7.46 -31.83
CA PHE A 102 5.93 7.32 -30.39
C PHE A 102 7.19 6.97 -29.62
N GLY A 103 7.34 7.59 -28.43
CA GLY A 103 8.41 7.36 -27.49
C GLY A 103 7.98 7.55 -26.04
N ALA A 104 8.53 6.75 -25.14
CA ALA A 104 8.11 6.71 -23.74
C ALA A 104 8.87 7.67 -22.82
N ALA A 105 9.97 8.28 -23.28
CA ALA A 105 10.90 9.03 -22.43
C ALA A 105 10.23 10.16 -21.61
N ILE A 106 9.32 10.93 -22.25
CA ILE A 106 8.59 12.03 -21.59
C ILE A 106 7.74 11.50 -20.46
N ALA A 107 6.94 10.49 -20.76
CA ALA A 107 6.00 9.90 -19.81
C ALA A 107 6.71 9.19 -18.65
N ILE A 108 7.82 8.51 -18.93
CA ILE A 108 8.68 7.90 -17.88
C ILE A 108 9.27 8.99 -16.98
N PHE A 109 9.83 10.05 -17.57
CA PHE A 109 10.42 11.15 -16.83
C PHE A 109 9.40 11.80 -15.88
N GLY A 110 8.22 12.16 -16.37
CA GLY A 110 7.18 12.77 -15.55
C GLY A 110 6.68 11.83 -14.44
N THR A 111 6.50 10.54 -14.73
CA THR A 111 6.10 9.56 -13.71
C THR A 111 7.13 9.42 -12.60
N VAL A 112 8.40 9.26 -12.95
CA VAL A 112 9.47 9.06 -11.96
C VAL A 112 9.72 10.32 -11.14
N VAL A 113 9.78 11.49 -11.79
CA VAL A 113 10.06 12.77 -11.12
C VAL A 113 8.91 13.17 -10.20
N SER A 114 7.66 13.11 -10.66
CA SER A 114 6.51 13.45 -9.81
C SER A 114 6.36 12.51 -8.61
N ALA A 115 6.56 11.20 -8.80
CA ALA A 115 6.54 10.23 -7.70
C ALA A 115 7.69 10.45 -6.71
N THR A 116 8.88 10.81 -7.19
CA THR A 116 10.03 11.13 -6.33
C THR A 116 9.76 12.38 -5.48
N ILE A 117 9.26 13.46 -6.08
CA ILE A 117 8.87 14.68 -5.37
C ILE A 117 7.81 14.35 -4.31
N ALA A 118 6.80 13.58 -4.68
CA ALA A 118 5.73 13.20 -3.78
C ALA A 118 6.26 12.43 -2.55
N LEU A 119 7.17 11.48 -2.74
CA LEU A 119 7.76 10.72 -1.64
C LEU A 119 8.67 11.57 -0.76
N LEU A 120 9.49 12.44 -1.35
CA LEU A 120 10.37 13.33 -0.59
C LEU A 120 9.59 14.24 0.37
N ILE A 121 8.36 14.60 0.01
CA ILE A 121 7.47 15.40 0.86
C ILE A 121 6.65 14.51 1.81
N ALA A 122 6.01 13.48 1.27
CA ALA A 122 5.04 12.68 2.02
C ALA A 122 5.70 11.81 3.10
N VAL A 123 6.86 11.20 2.83
CA VAL A 123 7.49 10.26 3.77
C VAL A 123 7.89 10.93 5.09
N PRO A 124 8.64 12.06 5.10
CA PRO A 124 9.00 12.71 6.36
C PRO A 124 7.79 13.26 7.12
N LEU A 125 6.80 13.81 6.41
CA LEU A 125 5.58 14.32 7.03
C LEU A 125 4.74 13.18 7.62
N SER A 126 4.53 12.10 6.88
CA SER A 126 3.81 10.92 7.36
C SER A 126 4.48 10.27 8.57
N PHE A 127 5.81 10.20 8.56
CA PHE A 127 6.59 9.72 9.69
C PHE A 127 6.38 10.61 10.93
N GLY A 128 6.44 11.92 10.78
CA GLY A 128 6.17 12.88 11.87
C GLY A 128 4.75 12.76 12.42
N ILE A 129 3.76 12.64 11.56
CA ILE A 129 2.36 12.44 11.96
C ILE A 129 2.17 11.13 12.71
N ALA A 130 2.73 10.03 12.21
CA ALA A 130 2.64 8.73 12.87
C ALA A 130 3.28 8.75 14.25
N LEU A 131 4.48 9.34 14.40
CA LEU A 131 5.14 9.52 15.69
C LEU A 131 4.33 10.40 16.63
N PHE A 132 3.79 11.51 16.13
CA PHE A 132 2.93 12.37 16.94
C PHE A 132 1.76 11.56 17.52
N LEU A 133 1.05 10.80 16.68
CA LEU A 133 -0.12 10.03 17.11
C LEU A 133 0.21 8.92 18.11
N THR A 134 1.37 8.27 17.97
CA THR A 134 1.72 7.11 18.82
C THR A 134 2.42 7.51 20.11
N GLU A 135 3.31 8.52 20.06
CA GLU A 135 4.19 8.84 21.20
C GLU A 135 3.78 10.09 21.99
N THR A 136 3.29 11.15 21.33
CA THR A 136 3.08 12.45 21.97
C THR A 136 1.63 12.90 22.06
N CYS A 137 0.74 12.34 21.25
CA CYS A 137 -0.65 12.75 21.19
C CYS A 137 -1.41 12.39 22.48
N PRO A 138 -2.16 13.32 23.08
CA PRO A 138 -3.06 13.03 24.19
C PRO A 138 -4.04 11.89 23.85
N VAL A 139 -4.28 10.98 24.81
CA VAL A 139 -5.12 9.79 24.62
C VAL A 139 -6.50 10.13 24.04
N ALA A 140 -7.10 11.26 24.49
CA ALA A 140 -8.41 11.71 24.04
C ALA A 140 -8.46 12.08 22.54
N LEU A 141 -7.34 12.57 21.98
CA LEU A 141 -7.25 13.00 20.59
C LEU A 141 -6.72 11.92 19.65
N ARG A 142 -6.06 10.90 20.19
CA ARG A 142 -5.41 9.84 19.36
C ARG A 142 -6.40 9.14 18.45
N ARG A 143 -7.56 8.72 18.96
CA ARG A 143 -8.60 8.04 18.16
C ARG A 143 -9.22 8.96 17.11
N PRO A 144 -9.77 10.14 17.45
CA PRO A 144 -10.41 11.00 16.44
C PRO A 144 -9.43 11.45 15.33
N LEU A 145 -8.18 11.80 15.68
CA LEU A 145 -7.17 12.16 14.69
C LEU A 145 -6.75 10.97 13.81
N GLY A 146 -6.58 9.79 14.41
CA GLY A 146 -6.31 8.56 13.66
C GLY A 146 -7.41 8.26 12.64
N THR A 147 -8.68 8.28 13.07
CA THR A 147 -9.83 8.11 12.16
C THR A 147 -9.89 9.18 11.07
N ALA A 148 -9.59 10.45 11.41
CA ALA A 148 -9.55 11.51 10.41
C ALA A 148 -8.50 11.24 9.31
N ILE A 149 -7.32 10.74 9.67
CA ILE A 149 -6.26 10.38 8.71
C ILE A 149 -6.69 9.19 7.85
N GLU A 150 -7.33 8.18 8.44
CA GLU A 150 -7.87 7.04 7.68
C GLU A 150 -8.95 7.48 6.68
N LEU A 151 -9.84 8.39 7.08
CA LEU A 151 -10.85 8.94 6.18
C LEU A 151 -10.23 9.75 5.05
N LEU A 152 -9.18 10.54 5.33
CA LEU A 152 -8.43 11.25 4.28
C LEU A 152 -7.76 10.28 3.30
N ALA A 153 -7.20 9.17 3.79
CA ALA A 153 -6.60 8.15 2.93
C ALA A 153 -7.62 7.45 2.01
N ALA A 154 -8.90 7.43 2.40
CA ALA A 154 -9.99 6.83 1.64
C ALA A 154 -10.63 7.80 0.60
N VAL A 155 -10.26 9.09 0.59
CA VAL A 155 -10.77 10.07 -0.37
C VAL A 155 -10.38 9.67 -1.79
N PRO A 156 -11.33 9.66 -2.77
CA PRO A 156 -11.02 9.39 -4.18
C PRO A 156 -9.97 10.36 -4.75
N SER A 157 -9.02 9.84 -5.52
CA SER A 157 -7.90 10.63 -6.07
C SER A 157 -8.33 11.79 -6.97
N ILE A 158 -9.46 11.64 -7.66
CA ILE A 158 -10.04 12.71 -8.49
C ILE A 158 -10.32 13.98 -7.69
N ILE A 159 -10.74 13.86 -6.42
CA ILE A 159 -11.01 15.02 -5.55
C ILE A 159 -9.71 15.79 -5.27
N TYR A 160 -8.59 15.07 -5.02
CA TYR A 160 -7.28 15.69 -4.88
C TYR A 160 -6.83 16.38 -6.17
N GLY A 161 -7.13 15.78 -7.34
CA GLY A 161 -6.84 16.38 -8.66
C GLY A 161 -7.63 17.68 -8.89
N MET A 162 -8.93 17.68 -8.62
CA MET A 162 -9.78 18.88 -8.74
C MET A 162 -9.36 19.96 -7.75
N PHE A 163 -9.12 19.61 -6.49
CA PHE A 163 -8.55 20.55 -5.50
C PHE A 163 -7.21 21.10 -5.98
N GLY A 164 -6.36 20.23 -6.52
CA GLY A 164 -5.07 20.60 -7.09
C GLY A 164 -5.20 21.62 -8.20
N LEU A 165 -6.10 21.40 -9.16
CA LEU A 165 -6.29 22.29 -10.30
C LEU A 165 -6.97 23.61 -9.94
N PHE A 166 -8.08 23.55 -9.19
CA PHE A 166 -8.93 24.74 -8.98
C PHE A 166 -8.53 25.59 -7.77
N ILE A 167 -7.86 25.00 -6.78
CA ILE A 167 -7.50 25.72 -5.55
C ILE A 167 -5.98 25.81 -5.40
N PHE A 168 -5.28 24.67 -5.45
CA PHE A 168 -3.84 24.66 -5.22
C PHE A 168 -3.06 25.35 -6.35
N ALA A 169 -3.34 25.06 -7.62
CA ALA A 169 -2.58 25.60 -8.75
C ALA A 169 -2.64 27.15 -8.83
N PRO A 170 -3.80 27.83 -8.69
CA PRO A 170 -3.84 29.29 -8.65
C PRO A 170 -3.04 29.88 -7.48
N LEU A 171 -3.19 29.32 -6.28
CA LEU A 171 -2.43 29.77 -5.10
C LEU A 171 -0.93 29.53 -5.26
N PHE A 172 -0.55 28.40 -5.87
CA PHE A 172 0.83 28.05 -6.12
C PHE A 172 1.46 28.97 -7.18
N ALA A 173 0.71 29.34 -8.21
CA ALA A 173 1.15 30.31 -9.22
C ALA A 173 1.38 31.71 -8.61
N GLU A 174 0.49 32.14 -7.73
CA GLU A 174 0.53 33.49 -7.16
C GLU A 174 1.58 33.63 -6.06
N TYR A 175 1.74 32.64 -5.18
CA TYR A 175 2.60 32.74 -4.00
C TYR A 175 3.75 31.75 -4.01
N GLY A 176 3.52 30.50 -4.38
CA GLY A 176 4.49 29.42 -4.25
C GLY A 176 5.61 29.48 -5.29
N GLN A 177 5.26 29.59 -6.57
CA GLN A 177 6.25 29.65 -7.65
C GLN A 177 7.14 30.89 -7.57
N PRO A 178 6.62 32.12 -7.32
CA PRO A 178 7.47 33.29 -7.14
C PRO A 178 8.40 33.18 -5.93
N ALA A 179 7.92 32.63 -4.81
CA ALA A 179 8.75 32.42 -3.62
C ALA A 179 9.88 31.41 -3.88
N LEU A 180 9.60 30.31 -4.56
CA LEU A 180 10.62 29.32 -4.94
C LEU A 180 11.62 29.89 -5.94
N GLN A 181 11.15 30.69 -6.90
CA GLN A 181 12.03 31.31 -7.88
C GLN A 181 12.93 32.37 -7.26
N SER A 182 12.41 33.19 -6.33
CA SER A 182 13.20 34.22 -5.62
C SER A 182 14.27 33.63 -4.69
N THR A 183 14.04 32.44 -4.14
CA THR A 183 14.94 31.77 -3.20
C THR A 183 15.86 30.77 -3.89
N LEU A 184 15.28 29.73 -4.50
CA LEU A 184 16.02 28.63 -5.13
C LEU A 184 16.42 28.95 -6.57
N GLY A 185 15.64 29.76 -7.27
CA GLY A 185 15.91 30.16 -8.66
C GLY A 185 17.18 30.98 -8.85
N GLN A 186 17.71 31.60 -7.80
CA GLN A 186 18.96 32.35 -7.82
C GLN A 186 20.22 31.47 -7.63
N MET A 187 20.04 30.20 -7.24
CA MET A 187 21.16 29.30 -7.03
C MET A 187 21.68 28.74 -8.37
N PRO A 188 22.99 28.78 -8.63
CA PRO A 188 23.55 28.14 -9.82
C PRO A 188 23.24 26.65 -9.82
N LEU A 189 22.89 26.05 -10.95
CA LEU A 189 22.41 24.68 -11.17
C LEU A 189 20.97 24.41 -10.71
N VAL A 190 20.60 24.76 -9.49
CA VAL A 190 19.25 24.53 -8.94
C VAL A 190 18.23 25.48 -9.59
N GLY A 191 18.64 26.71 -9.89
CA GLY A 191 17.79 27.73 -10.53
C GLY A 191 17.20 27.31 -11.87
N LEU A 192 17.91 26.45 -12.62
CA LEU A 192 17.40 25.92 -13.89
C LEU A 192 16.13 25.06 -13.69
N LEU A 193 15.98 24.43 -12.52
CA LEU A 193 14.80 23.60 -12.20
C LEU A 193 13.57 24.43 -11.86
N PHE A 194 13.73 25.69 -11.47
CA PHE A 194 12.67 26.60 -11.01
C PHE A 194 12.44 27.78 -11.96
N GLY A 195 12.94 27.71 -13.19
CA GLY A 195 12.68 28.69 -14.25
C GLY A 195 11.41 28.37 -15.04
N GLY A 196 10.85 29.35 -15.75
CA GLY A 196 9.73 29.14 -16.69
C GLY A 196 8.45 29.84 -16.33
N ALA A 197 7.35 29.45 -16.96
CA ALA A 197 6.04 30.07 -16.77
C ALA A 197 5.44 29.71 -15.41
N MET A 198 4.91 30.72 -14.71
CA MET A 198 4.29 30.57 -13.39
C MET A 198 2.77 30.46 -13.54
N ASN A 199 2.30 29.32 -14.04
CA ASN A 199 0.87 29.06 -14.22
C ASN A 199 0.28 28.08 -13.17
N GLY A 200 1.08 27.67 -12.19
CA GLY A 200 0.66 26.75 -11.13
C GLY A 200 0.54 25.28 -11.57
N ILE A 201 0.62 24.99 -12.86
CA ILE A 201 0.48 23.66 -13.45
C ILE A 201 1.87 23.17 -13.89
N GLY A 202 2.20 21.92 -13.61
CA GLY A 202 3.47 21.34 -14.00
C GLY A 202 3.88 20.15 -13.14
N ILE A 203 5.08 19.62 -13.39
CA ILE A 203 5.59 18.42 -12.71
C ILE A 203 5.71 18.61 -11.20
N LEU A 204 6.17 19.80 -10.74
CA LEU A 204 6.28 20.09 -9.30
C LEU A 204 4.92 20.16 -8.62
N ALA A 205 3.96 20.86 -9.23
CA ALA A 205 2.62 20.95 -8.70
C ALA A 205 1.94 19.57 -8.61
N ALA A 206 2.09 18.76 -9.66
CA ALA A 206 1.61 17.38 -9.67
C ALA A 206 2.27 16.54 -8.54
N GLY A 207 3.58 16.67 -8.33
CA GLY A 207 4.30 15.99 -7.26
C GLY A 207 3.82 16.41 -5.87
N ILE A 208 3.52 17.70 -5.65
CA ILE A 208 3.00 18.21 -4.37
C ILE A 208 1.56 17.69 -4.12
N VAL A 209 0.68 17.77 -5.12
CA VAL A 209 -0.71 17.26 -4.99
C VAL A 209 -0.70 15.75 -4.74
N LEU A 210 0.17 15.02 -5.44
CA LEU A 210 0.39 13.60 -5.21
C LEU A 210 0.90 13.32 -3.80
N ALA A 211 1.79 14.17 -3.25
CA ALA A 211 2.24 14.06 -1.87
C ALA A 211 1.08 14.18 -0.88
N PHE A 212 0.20 15.16 -1.04
CA PHE A 212 -1.00 15.30 -0.17
C PHE A 212 -1.89 14.07 -0.20
N MET A 213 -2.02 13.42 -1.35
CA MET A 213 -2.83 12.21 -1.49
C MET A 213 -2.22 10.97 -0.83
N ILE A 214 -0.89 10.76 -0.99
CA ILE A 214 -0.24 9.57 -0.44
C ILE A 214 0.14 9.72 1.05
N LEU A 215 0.26 10.96 1.54
CA LEU A 215 0.65 11.27 2.92
C LEU A 215 -0.25 10.60 3.96
N PRO A 216 -1.60 10.75 3.94
CA PRO A 216 -2.45 10.13 4.94
C PRO A 216 -2.40 8.60 4.88
N PHE A 217 -2.24 8.03 3.70
CA PHE A 217 -2.09 6.59 3.51
C PHE A 217 -0.80 6.06 4.17
N ILE A 218 0.36 6.70 3.90
CA ILE A 218 1.64 6.31 4.50
C ILE A 218 1.59 6.53 6.01
N ALA A 219 0.99 7.63 6.49
CA ALA A 219 0.88 7.94 7.91
C ALA A 219 0.04 6.90 8.66
N ALA A 220 -1.08 6.43 8.09
CA ALA A 220 -1.91 5.38 8.67
C ALA A 220 -1.12 4.07 8.82
N VAL A 221 -0.44 3.63 7.75
CA VAL A 221 0.39 2.41 7.78
C VAL A 221 1.53 2.53 8.80
N MET A 222 2.23 3.67 8.84
CA MET A 222 3.32 3.88 9.80
C MET A 222 2.81 3.91 11.24
N ARG A 223 1.65 4.51 11.52
CA ARG A 223 1.03 4.49 12.84
C ARG A 223 0.76 3.06 13.29
N ASP A 224 0.10 2.25 12.46
CA ASP A 224 -0.23 0.86 12.78
C ASP A 224 1.05 0.05 13.07
N VAL A 225 2.11 0.28 12.28
CA VAL A 225 3.42 -0.34 12.47
C VAL A 225 4.07 0.10 13.79
N PHE A 226 3.97 1.36 14.19
CA PHE A 226 4.52 1.83 15.46
C PHE A 226 3.74 1.27 16.66
N GLU A 227 2.44 1.07 16.54
CA GLU A 227 1.61 0.48 17.60
C GLU A 227 1.94 -1.00 17.91
N ILE A 228 2.61 -1.72 16.99
CA ILE A 228 3.07 -3.11 17.22
C ILE A 228 4.14 -3.20 18.31
N VAL A 229 4.89 -2.13 18.59
CA VAL A 229 5.94 -2.14 19.61
C VAL A 229 5.33 -2.40 21.00
N PRO A 230 5.76 -3.47 21.72
CA PRO A 230 5.23 -3.80 23.04
C PRO A 230 5.39 -2.65 24.03
N PRO A 231 4.33 -2.30 24.80
CA PRO A 231 4.39 -1.21 25.78
C PRO A 231 5.53 -1.36 26.80
N VAL A 232 5.80 -2.61 27.21
CA VAL A 232 6.88 -2.93 28.17
C VAL A 232 8.26 -2.42 27.72
N LEU A 233 8.56 -2.48 26.42
CA LEU A 233 9.84 -1.97 25.90
C LEU A 233 9.95 -0.45 26.03
N ARG A 234 8.85 0.26 25.75
CA ARG A 234 8.78 1.72 25.89
C ARG A 234 8.86 2.14 27.35
N GLU A 235 8.07 1.52 28.20
CA GLU A 235 8.02 1.79 29.65
C GLU A 235 9.36 1.53 30.33
N SER A 236 10.04 0.43 29.97
CA SER A 236 11.38 0.12 30.47
C SER A 236 12.40 1.19 30.10
N ALA A 237 12.36 1.72 28.87
CA ALA A 237 13.26 2.78 28.46
C ALA A 237 12.98 4.11 29.19
N TYR A 238 11.71 4.48 29.34
CA TYR A 238 11.33 5.65 30.13
C TYR A 238 11.72 5.47 31.61
N GLY A 239 11.59 4.26 32.16
CA GLY A 239 12.06 3.92 33.54
C GLY A 239 13.57 4.07 33.72
N LEU A 240 14.37 3.90 32.65
CA LEU A 240 15.80 4.16 32.61
C LEU A 240 16.16 5.65 32.41
N GLY A 241 15.16 6.53 32.25
CA GLY A 241 15.35 7.97 32.07
C GLY A 241 15.53 8.43 30.63
N CYS A 242 15.23 7.57 29.64
CA CYS A 242 15.31 7.95 28.25
C CYS A 242 14.27 9.03 27.88
N THR A 243 14.68 9.97 27.03
CA THR A 243 13.78 10.95 26.41
C THR A 243 12.92 10.28 25.33
N THR A 244 11.79 10.89 24.95
CA THR A 244 10.91 10.37 23.87
C THR A 244 11.67 10.14 22.57
N TRP A 245 12.59 11.03 22.21
CA TRP A 245 13.41 10.88 21.01
C TRP A 245 14.35 9.66 21.07
N GLU A 246 14.95 9.40 22.24
CA GLU A 246 15.79 8.23 22.44
C GLU A 246 14.99 6.93 22.38
N VAL A 247 13.78 6.90 22.95
CA VAL A 247 12.85 5.76 22.82
C VAL A 247 12.51 5.52 21.37
N VAL A 248 12.15 6.54 20.61
CA VAL A 248 11.86 6.43 19.17
C VAL A 248 13.06 5.90 18.41
N ARG A 249 14.25 6.49 18.63
CA ARG A 249 15.46 6.16 17.86
C ARG A 249 16.03 4.77 18.17
N HIS A 250 15.99 4.35 19.43
CA HIS A 250 16.66 3.13 19.88
C HIS A 250 15.74 1.93 20.06
N ILE A 251 14.42 2.16 20.19
CA ILE A 251 13.44 1.10 20.41
C ILE A 251 12.44 1.04 19.26
N VAL A 252 11.65 2.12 19.04
CA VAL A 252 10.56 2.10 18.07
C VAL A 252 11.06 1.86 16.66
N LEU A 253 12.00 2.68 16.18
CA LEU A 253 12.52 2.59 14.82
C LEU A 253 13.25 1.27 14.52
N PRO A 254 14.15 0.77 15.37
CA PRO A 254 14.80 -0.52 15.10
C PRO A 254 13.82 -1.69 15.10
N TYR A 255 12.81 -1.66 15.98
CA TYR A 255 11.79 -2.70 16.05
C TYR A 255 10.87 -2.71 14.82
N THR A 256 10.50 -1.52 14.33
CA THR A 256 9.50 -1.34 13.27
C THR A 256 10.10 -1.07 11.89
N GLN A 257 11.40 -1.09 11.74
CA GLN A 257 12.10 -0.71 10.50
C GLN A 257 11.53 -1.36 9.25
N LYS A 258 11.21 -2.66 9.31
CA LYS A 258 10.61 -3.40 8.17
C LYS A 258 9.25 -2.87 7.78
N GLY A 259 8.42 -2.61 8.78
CA GLY A 259 7.07 -2.07 8.55
C GLY A 259 7.09 -0.65 8.01
N VAL A 260 7.97 0.22 8.54
CA VAL A 260 8.15 1.59 8.04
C VAL A 260 8.54 1.58 6.57
N VAL A 261 9.56 0.78 6.20
CA VAL A 261 9.97 0.68 4.80
C VAL A 261 8.87 0.04 3.95
N GLY A 262 8.13 -0.94 4.49
CA GLY A 262 6.94 -1.50 3.84
C GLY A 262 5.89 -0.44 3.52
N GLY A 263 5.58 0.45 4.48
CA GLY A 263 4.66 1.58 4.30
C GLY A 263 5.13 2.56 3.21
N VAL A 264 6.43 2.89 3.18
CA VAL A 264 7.00 3.71 2.11
C VAL A 264 6.88 3.03 0.74
N MET A 265 7.14 1.73 0.65
CA MET A 265 7.02 0.97 -0.60
C MET A 265 5.58 0.91 -1.10
N LEU A 266 4.61 0.75 -0.20
CA LEU A 266 3.19 0.81 -0.56
C LEU A 266 2.81 2.20 -1.08
N GLY A 267 3.29 3.27 -0.43
CA GLY A 267 3.12 4.64 -0.89
C GLY A 267 3.76 4.89 -2.26
N LEU A 268 4.97 4.37 -2.50
CA LEU A 268 5.66 4.46 -3.79
C LEU A 268 4.88 3.75 -4.90
N GLY A 269 4.41 2.52 -4.65
CA GLY A 269 3.58 1.79 -5.62
C GLY A 269 2.32 2.58 -6.00
N ARG A 270 1.65 3.19 -5.00
CA ARG A 270 0.50 4.06 -5.23
C ARG A 270 0.87 5.31 -6.02
N ALA A 271 1.98 5.98 -5.69
CA ALA A 271 2.45 7.18 -6.40
C ALA A 271 2.78 6.94 -7.87
N LEU A 272 3.45 5.82 -8.20
CA LEU A 272 3.80 5.47 -9.58
C LEU A 272 2.57 5.15 -10.45
N GLY A 273 1.53 4.57 -9.86
CA GLY A 273 0.31 4.19 -10.56
C GLY A 273 -0.81 5.25 -10.51
N GLU A 274 -0.56 6.43 -9.92
CA GLU A 274 -1.60 7.45 -9.78
C GLU A 274 -1.94 8.10 -11.11
N THR A 275 -3.23 8.11 -11.42
CA THR A 275 -3.74 8.58 -12.70
C THR A 275 -4.43 9.93 -12.56
N MET A 276 -5.57 9.98 -11.84
CA MET A 276 -6.48 11.13 -11.89
C MET A 276 -5.92 12.37 -11.20
N ALA A 277 -5.32 12.24 -10.00
CA ALA A 277 -4.79 13.41 -9.32
C ALA A 277 -3.68 14.10 -10.12
N VAL A 278 -2.82 13.33 -10.77
CA VAL A 278 -1.71 13.83 -11.59
C VAL A 278 -2.20 14.42 -12.90
N THR A 279 -3.12 13.76 -13.61
CA THR A 279 -3.65 14.20 -14.91
C THR A 279 -4.19 15.62 -14.88
N PHE A 280 -4.87 16.03 -13.80
CA PHE A 280 -5.44 17.36 -13.66
C PHE A 280 -4.39 18.48 -13.52
N VAL A 281 -3.22 18.16 -12.98
CA VAL A 281 -2.26 19.20 -12.53
C VAL A 281 -0.92 19.16 -13.27
N ILE A 282 -0.58 18.04 -13.95
CA ILE A 282 0.71 17.89 -14.62
C ILE A 282 0.82 18.70 -15.92
N GLY A 283 -0.32 19.02 -16.56
CA GLY A 283 -0.41 19.88 -17.74
C GLY A 283 -0.33 19.16 -19.09
N ASN A 284 -0.12 17.83 -19.12
CA ASN A 284 -0.20 16.95 -20.28
C ASN A 284 0.58 17.43 -21.52
N SER A 285 1.80 17.97 -21.32
CA SER A 285 2.67 18.44 -22.37
C SER A 285 3.64 17.34 -22.79
N GLN A 286 3.71 17.09 -24.10
CA GLN A 286 4.60 16.10 -24.70
C GLN A 286 6.00 16.69 -25.01
N ARG A 287 6.61 17.37 -24.01
CA ARG A 287 7.95 17.96 -24.11
C ARG A 287 8.74 17.78 -22.83
N ILE A 288 10.01 17.43 -22.93
CA ILE A 288 10.93 17.44 -21.79
C ILE A 288 11.56 18.83 -21.71
N THR A 289 11.37 19.46 -20.54
CA THR A 289 12.03 20.71 -20.18
C THR A 289 12.84 20.50 -18.91
N GLY A 290 13.92 21.25 -18.73
CA GLY A 290 14.73 21.19 -17.52
C GLY A 290 14.05 21.79 -16.29
N SER A 291 12.87 22.42 -16.44
CA SER A 291 12.17 23.07 -15.35
C SER A 291 11.03 22.22 -14.79
N LEU A 292 10.95 22.15 -13.47
CA LEU A 292 9.87 21.51 -12.73
C LEU A 292 8.56 22.31 -12.74
N PHE A 293 8.61 23.61 -13.06
CA PHE A 293 7.42 24.44 -13.26
C PHE A 293 6.74 24.17 -14.59
N SER A 294 7.47 23.60 -15.54
CA SER A 294 6.91 23.35 -16.86
C SER A 294 5.88 22.20 -16.82
N PRO A 295 4.84 22.31 -17.65
CA PRO A 295 3.95 21.20 -17.92
C PRO A 295 4.73 19.99 -18.46
N GLY A 296 4.31 18.81 -18.03
CA GLY A 296 4.85 17.53 -18.45
C GLY A 296 3.75 16.51 -18.69
N SER A 297 4.11 15.26 -18.86
CA SER A 297 3.18 14.14 -18.96
C SER A 297 3.68 12.97 -18.14
N SER A 298 2.76 12.16 -17.59
CA SER A 298 3.09 10.88 -16.97
C SER A 298 2.51 9.73 -17.76
N ILE A 299 3.02 8.52 -17.56
CA ILE A 299 2.48 7.32 -18.25
C ILE A 299 0.98 7.20 -17.99
N ALA A 300 0.57 7.31 -16.73
CA ALA A 300 -0.82 7.18 -16.34
C ALA A 300 -1.71 8.31 -16.89
N SER A 301 -1.19 9.57 -16.94
CA SER A 301 -1.94 10.68 -17.52
C SER A 301 -2.08 10.56 -19.04
N THR A 302 -1.04 10.11 -19.75
CA THR A 302 -1.12 9.86 -21.21
C THR A 302 -2.16 8.79 -21.53
N LEU A 303 -2.14 7.66 -20.77
CA LEU A 303 -3.14 6.61 -20.90
C LEU A 303 -4.55 7.13 -20.66
N ALA A 304 -4.76 7.92 -19.60
CA ALA A 304 -6.09 8.42 -19.26
C ALA A 304 -6.67 9.38 -20.31
N ASN A 305 -5.82 10.19 -20.92
CA ASN A 305 -6.25 11.20 -21.89
C ASN A 305 -6.46 10.64 -23.30
N GLU A 306 -5.62 9.70 -23.73
CA GLU A 306 -5.53 9.32 -25.15
C GLU A 306 -6.14 7.95 -25.44
N PHE A 307 -6.35 7.08 -24.42
CA PHE A 307 -6.81 5.70 -24.64
C PHE A 307 -8.17 5.60 -25.34
N GLY A 308 -9.08 6.55 -25.08
CA GLY A 308 -10.44 6.55 -25.67
C GLY A 308 -10.49 6.91 -27.15
N GLU A 309 -9.45 7.56 -27.66
CA GLU A 309 -9.38 8.05 -29.05
C GLU A 309 -8.32 7.31 -29.87
N ALA A 310 -7.52 6.47 -29.24
CA ALA A 310 -6.40 5.78 -29.85
C ALA A 310 -6.85 4.62 -30.77
N ALA A 311 -6.21 4.51 -31.92
CA ALA A 311 -6.40 3.41 -32.87
C ALA A 311 -5.04 2.87 -33.35
N ASP A 312 -5.03 1.68 -33.92
CA ASP A 312 -3.88 1.04 -34.58
C ASP A 312 -2.55 1.15 -33.80
N VAL A 313 -1.54 1.78 -34.39
CA VAL A 313 -0.18 1.90 -33.80
C VAL A 313 -0.21 2.77 -32.54
N HIS A 314 -1.05 3.81 -32.49
CA HIS A 314 -1.22 4.67 -31.31
C HIS A 314 -1.74 3.86 -30.12
N LEU A 315 -2.76 3.06 -30.33
CA LEU A 315 -3.29 2.17 -29.28
C LEU A 315 -2.22 1.18 -28.79
N SER A 316 -1.45 0.59 -29.72
CA SER A 316 -0.35 -0.32 -29.37
C SER A 316 0.75 0.39 -28.60
N ALA A 317 1.06 1.65 -28.90
CA ALA A 317 2.02 2.47 -28.15
C ALA A 317 1.55 2.76 -26.73
N LEU A 318 0.24 3.00 -26.51
CA LEU A 318 -0.34 3.14 -25.18
C LEU A 318 -0.27 1.83 -24.38
N PHE A 319 -0.53 0.67 -25.00
CA PHE A 319 -0.29 -0.62 -24.33
C PHE A 319 1.18 -0.82 -23.97
N ALA A 320 2.10 -0.38 -24.83
CA ALA A 320 3.54 -0.43 -24.54
C ALA A 320 3.90 0.49 -23.35
N LEU A 321 3.32 1.68 -23.24
CA LEU A 321 3.46 2.55 -22.05
C LEU A 321 2.94 1.87 -20.77
N GLY A 322 1.77 1.25 -20.83
CA GLY A 322 1.19 0.49 -19.70
C GLY A 322 2.09 -0.67 -19.26
N PHE A 323 2.67 -1.40 -20.23
CA PHE A 323 3.64 -2.46 -19.97
C PHE A 323 4.93 -1.92 -19.34
N LEU A 324 5.44 -0.78 -19.82
CA LEU A 324 6.59 -0.10 -19.22
C LEU A 324 6.33 0.36 -17.80
N LEU A 325 5.13 0.90 -17.51
CA LEU A 325 4.75 1.28 -16.14
C LEU A 325 4.79 0.07 -15.20
N PHE A 326 4.29 -1.07 -15.67
CA PHE A 326 4.37 -2.32 -14.92
C PHE A 326 5.81 -2.73 -14.62
N ILE A 327 6.69 -2.69 -15.65
CA ILE A 327 8.12 -3.01 -15.49
C ILE A 327 8.79 -2.02 -14.52
N ILE A 328 8.60 -0.72 -14.69
CA ILE A 328 9.20 0.31 -13.83
C ILE A 328 8.77 0.09 -12.38
N THR A 329 7.48 -0.09 -12.14
CA THR A 329 6.95 -0.33 -10.79
C THR A 329 7.53 -1.60 -10.19
N PHE A 330 7.57 -2.69 -10.96
CA PHE A 330 8.15 -3.97 -10.53
C PHE A 330 9.64 -3.83 -10.18
N VAL A 331 10.43 -3.21 -11.06
CA VAL A 331 11.88 -3.02 -10.86
C VAL A 331 12.14 -2.15 -9.64
N VAL A 332 11.45 -1.03 -9.50
CA VAL A 332 11.63 -0.11 -8.37
C VAL A 332 11.28 -0.79 -7.05
N LEU A 333 10.15 -1.49 -6.97
CA LEU A 333 9.75 -2.22 -5.77
C LEU A 333 10.67 -3.42 -5.48
N ALA A 334 11.14 -4.13 -6.50
CA ALA A 334 12.10 -5.22 -6.34
C ALA A 334 13.45 -4.72 -5.81
N LEU A 335 13.98 -3.63 -6.39
CA LEU A 335 15.21 -2.99 -5.92
C LEU A 335 15.09 -2.53 -4.47
N ALA A 336 13.98 -1.91 -4.11
CA ALA A 336 13.72 -1.48 -2.75
C ALA A 336 13.68 -2.66 -1.77
N LYS A 337 13.00 -3.75 -2.10
CA LYS A 337 13.02 -4.99 -1.29
C LYS A 337 14.41 -5.59 -1.16
N LEU A 338 15.19 -5.61 -2.25
CA LEU A 338 16.57 -6.12 -2.23
C LEU A 338 17.48 -5.26 -1.34
N MET A 339 17.32 -3.93 -1.36
CA MET A 339 18.08 -3.02 -0.48
C MET A 339 17.78 -3.30 1.00
N ILE A 340 16.51 -3.51 1.36
CA ILE A 340 16.11 -3.86 2.73
C ILE A 340 16.74 -5.19 3.14
N ALA A 341 16.59 -6.23 2.32
CA ALA A 341 17.14 -7.54 2.61
C ALA A 341 18.68 -7.53 2.78
N ARG A 342 19.38 -6.70 2.01
CA ARG A 342 20.84 -6.50 2.17
C ARG A 342 21.18 -5.76 3.45
N ALA A 343 20.45 -4.71 3.80
CA ALA A 343 20.65 -3.96 5.04
C ALA A 343 20.44 -4.84 6.29
N GLU A 344 19.52 -5.78 6.23
CA GLU A 344 19.26 -6.78 7.29
C GLU A 344 20.41 -7.77 7.45
N LYS A 345 20.90 -8.34 6.34
CA LYS A 345 22.06 -9.25 6.38
C LYS A 345 23.30 -8.59 6.96
N ALA A 346 23.52 -7.31 6.64
CA ALA A 346 24.64 -6.55 7.18
C ALA A 346 24.53 -6.30 8.71
N LYS A 347 23.29 -6.25 9.27
CA LYS A 347 23.07 -6.13 10.72
C LYS A 347 23.16 -7.47 11.45
N GLY A 348 22.67 -8.56 10.85
CA GLY A 348 22.72 -9.91 11.43
C GLY A 348 24.12 -10.54 11.47
N THR A 349 25.10 -10.00 10.76
CA THR A 349 26.48 -10.47 10.78
C THR A 349 27.31 -9.81 11.89
N LYS A 350 26.73 -8.86 12.66
CA LYS A 350 27.38 -8.12 13.76
C LYS A 350 26.95 -8.60 15.16
N THR A 351 26.11 -9.63 15.24
CA THR A 351 25.81 -10.38 16.48
C THR A 351 26.43 -11.77 16.39
#